data_1af554a64bb605738e45bfd09f0add5c
#
_entry.id   1af554a64bb605738e45bfd09f0add5c
#
_cell.length_a   1.000
_cell.length_b   1.000
_cell.length_c   1.000
_cell.angle_alpha   90.00
_cell.angle_beta   90.00
_cell.angle_gamma   90.00
#
_symmetry.space_group_name_H-M   'P 1'
#
loop_
_entity.id
_entity.type
_entity.pdbx_description
1 polymer ?
#
loop_
_entity_poly.entity_id
_entity_poly.type
_entity_poly.pdbx_seq_one_letter_code
_entity_poly.pdbx_strand_id
1 'polypeptide(L)'
;MISTEDRKTPLYEAHKSLNAKIVSFHGWLLPIQYTSIIEEHNATRTKAGLFDISHLGKIEVAGRSSKEFLQKIFTNNIEKAVPGGIVYSPLCSDNGGTLDDAFIYNAGKDRYVLIVNASDRKSVV
;
A
#
# COMPACT_ATOMS: atom_id res chain seq x y z
N MET A 1 -15.29 7.17 15.04
CA MET A 1 -16.04 8.42 14.66
C MET A 1 -15.30 9.04 13.48
N ILE A 2 -16.01 9.56 12.47
CA ILE A 2 -15.42 10.32 11.36
C ILE A 2 -14.96 11.67 11.93
N SER A 3 -13.68 12.03 11.73
CA SER A 3 -13.13 13.33 12.09
C SER A 3 -13.21 14.29 10.90
N THR A 4 -13.32 15.60 11.17
CA THR A 4 -13.20 16.64 10.13
C THR A 4 -11.79 16.71 9.51
N GLU A 5 -10.82 16.09 10.14
CA GLU A 5 -9.41 16.00 9.68
C GLU A 5 -9.14 14.77 8.81
N ASP A 6 -10.11 13.83 8.69
CA ASP A 6 -9.93 12.63 7.88
C ASP A 6 -9.79 12.99 6.39
N ARG A 7 -8.75 12.42 5.77
CA ARG A 7 -8.44 12.61 4.35
C ARG A 7 -9.38 11.79 3.46
N LYS A 8 -9.62 12.28 2.26
CA LYS A 8 -10.41 11.59 1.23
C LYS A 8 -9.49 11.05 0.13
N THR A 9 -9.80 9.85 -0.36
CA THR A 9 -9.16 9.36 -1.59
C THR A 9 -9.75 10.08 -2.82
N PRO A 10 -9.07 10.04 -3.97
CA PRO A 10 -9.64 10.54 -5.23
C PRO A 10 -10.97 9.89 -5.61
N LEU A 11 -11.24 8.66 -5.12
CA LEU A 11 -12.45 7.91 -5.41
C LEU A 11 -13.58 8.09 -4.38
N TYR A 12 -13.39 8.97 -3.37
CA TYR A 12 -14.34 9.15 -2.28
C TYR A 12 -15.78 9.43 -2.74
N GLU A 13 -15.97 10.34 -3.72
CA GLU A 13 -17.31 10.65 -4.23
C GLU A 13 -17.89 9.49 -5.05
N ALA A 14 -17.06 8.72 -5.73
CA ALA A 14 -17.49 7.49 -6.41
C ALA A 14 -17.99 6.43 -5.40
N HIS A 15 -17.28 6.26 -4.28
CA HIS A 15 -17.72 5.35 -3.21
C HIS A 15 -19.08 5.78 -2.65
N LYS A 16 -19.29 7.07 -2.41
CA LYS A 16 -20.59 7.60 -1.95
C LYS A 16 -21.72 7.39 -2.96
N SER A 17 -21.45 7.62 -4.25
CA SER A 17 -22.47 7.42 -5.30
C SER A 17 -22.90 5.96 -5.44
N LEU A 18 -22.04 5.02 -5.04
CA LEU A 18 -22.32 3.60 -4.96
C LEU A 18 -22.92 3.17 -3.60
N ASN A 19 -23.33 4.13 -2.75
CA ASN A 19 -23.88 3.90 -1.43
C ASN A 19 -22.95 3.11 -0.47
N ALA A 20 -21.63 3.27 -0.64
CA ALA A 20 -20.67 2.63 0.24
C ALA A 20 -20.82 3.11 1.69
N LYS A 21 -20.71 2.20 2.64
CA LYS A 21 -20.56 2.53 4.06
C LYS A 21 -19.14 3.02 4.31
N ILE A 22 -19.00 4.35 4.46
CA ILE A 22 -17.71 5.00 4.69
C ILE A 22 -17.38 4.99 6.18
N VAL A 23 -16.13 4.69 6.50
CA VAL A 23 -15.58 4.72 7.87
C VAL A 23 -14.24 5.48 7.89
N SER A 24 -13.87 5.98 9.07
CA SER A 24 -12.54 6.50 9.34
C SER A 24 -11.57 5.32 9.57
N PHE A 25 -10.52 5.25 8.80
CA PHE A 25 -9.46 4.25 8.91
C PHE A 25 -8.09 4.93 8.81
N HIS A 26 -7.35 4.98 9.93
CA HIS A 26 -6.04 5.64 10.03
C HIS A 26 -6.00 7.05 9.42
N GLY A 27 -7.04 7.86 9.72
CA GLY A 27 -7.16 9.24 9.23
C GLY A 27 -7.56 9.37 7.75
N TRP A 28 -8.14 8.32 7.18
CA TRP A 28 -8.71 8.30 5.84
C TRP A 28 -10.17 7.86 5.85
N LEU A 29 -10.99 8.46 5.01
CA LEU A 29 -12.37 8.03 4.76
C LEU A 29 -12.38 6.96 3.68
N LEU A 30 -12.63 5.71 4.08
CA LEU A 30 -12.59 4.54 3.20
C LEU A 30 -13.91 3.76 3.23
N PRO A 31 -14.31 3.12 2.13
CA PRO A 31 -15.45 2.23 2.10
C PRO A 31 -15.13 0.92 2.82
N ILE A 32 -15.97 0.52 3.78
CA ILE A 32 -15.85 -0.79 4.44
C ILE A 32 -16.69 -1.86 3.75
N GLN A 33 -17.77 -1.46 3.10
CA GLN A 33 -18.67 -2.32 2.33
C GLN A 33 -19.57 -1.49 1.42
N TYR A 34 -20.11 -2.10 0.39
CA TYR A 34 -21.15 -1.54 -0.48
C TYR A 34 -22.49 -2.26 -0.28
N THR A 35 -22.48 -3.58 -0.21
CA THR A 35 -23.66 -4.42 0.05
C THR A 35 -23.53 -5.13 1.39
N SER A 36 -22.63 -6.11 1.47
CA SER A 36 -22.38 -6.92 2.65
C SER A 36 -20.94 -7.40 2.64
N ILE A 37 -20.26 -7.32 3.80
CA ILE A 37 -18.87 -7.78 3.96
C ILE A 37 -18.72 -9.24 3.52
N ILE A 38 -19.68 -10.10 3.88
CA ILE A 38 -19.61 -11.54 3.57
C ILE A 38 -19.80 -11.79 2.06
N GLU A 39 -20.75 -11.11 1.44
CA GLU A 39 -20.99 -11.25 -0.01
C GLU A 39 -19.81 -10.75 -0.83
N GLU A 40 -19.27 -9.58 -0.47
CA GLU A 40 -18.10 -8.99 -1.15
C GLU A 40 -16.84 -9.84 -0.94
N HIS A 41 -16.64 -10.39 0.27
CA HIS A 41 -15.58 -11.35 0.53
C HIS A 41 -15.71 -12.60 -0.36
N ASN A 42 -16.90 -13.19 -0.41
CA ASN A 42 -17.15 -14.37 -1.25
C ASN A 42 -16.96 -14.06 -2.74
N ALA A 43 -17.42 -12.88 -3.21
CA ALA A 43 -17.19 -12.45 -4.58
C ALA A 43 -15.71 -12.33 -4.91
N THR A 44 -14.91 -11.75 -4.01
CA THR A 44 -13.45 -11.64 -4.16
C THR A 44 -12.78 -13.01 -4.22
N ARG A 45 -13.27 -13.99 -3.43
CA ARG A 45 -12.70 -15.35 -3.39
C ARG A 45 -13.11 -16.24 -4.58
N THR A 46 -14.27 -15.99 -5.17
CA THR A 46 -14.85 -16.89 -6.19
C THR A 46 -14.97 -16.25 -7.58
N LYS A 47 -14.83 -14.94 -7.67
CA LYS A 47 -14.96 -14.17 -8.92
C LYS A 47 -13.82 -13.15 -9.03
N ALA A 48 -14.10 -11.88 -8.70
CA ALA A 48 -13.12 -10.79 -8.73
C ALA A 48 -13.45 -9.76 -7.66
N GLY A 49 -12.39 -9.08 -7.14
CA GLY A 49 -12.50 -7.92 -6.25
C GLY A 49 -11.71 -6.74 -6.79
N LEU A 50 -12.24 -5.53 -6.59
CA LEU A 50 -11.57 -4.27 -6.90
C LEU A 50 -11.48 -3.45 -5.62
N PHE A 51 -10.26 -2.97 -5.29
CA PHE A 51 -9.98 -2.28 -4.04
C PHE A 51 -9.36 -0.90 -4.30
N ASP A 52 -9.89 0.14 -3.63
CA ASP A 52 -9.23 1.44 -3.59
C ASP A 52 -8.06 1.41 -2.61
N ILE A 53 -6.86 1.47 -3.15
CA ILE A 53 -5.60 1.55 -2.39
C ILE A 53 -4.93 2.92 -2.51
N SER A 54 -5.69 3.97 -2.89
CA SER A 54 -5.14 5.31 -3.11
C SER A 54 -4.57 5.95 -1.82
N HIS A 55 -5.02 5.49 -0.65
CA HIS A 55 -4.53 5.95 0.64
C HIS A 55 -3.09 5.50 0.93
N LEU A 56 -2.63 4.39 0.35
CA LEU A 56 -1.26 3.90 0.53
C LEU A 56 -0.25 4.85 -0.11
N GLY A 57 0.94 4.95 0.46
CA GLY A 57 2.05 5.70 -0.12
C GLY A 57 2.64 4.98 -1.34
N LYS A 58 3.07 5.75 -2.35
CA LYS A 58 3.81 5.26 -3.52
C LYS A 58 5.12 6.04 -3.57
N ILE A 59 6.25 5.33 -3.52
CA ILE A 59 7.59 5.93 -3.54
C ILE A 59 8.37 5.31 -4.69
N GLU A 60 8.88 6.14 -5.59
CA GLU A 60 9.77 5.68 -6.63
C GLU A 60 11.23 5.78 -6.16
N VAL A 61 11.97 4.67 -6.31
CA VAL A 61 13.40 4.61 -6.09
C VAL A 61 14.06 4.26 -7.43
N ALA A 62 14.86 5.15 -7.97
CA ALA A 62 15.46 5.00 -9.30
C ALA A 62 16.94 5.36 -9.31
N GLY A 63 17.68 4.70 -10.20
CA GLY A 63 19.11 4.93 -10.41
C GLY A 63 19.94 3.65 -10.27
N ARG A 64 21.19 3.70 -10.73
CA ARG A 64 22.08 2.53 -10.81
C ARG A 64 22.27 1.79 -9.48
N SER A 65 22.20 2.49 -8.35
CA SER A 65 22.36 1.93 -7.01
C SER A 65 21.04 1.68 -6.29
N SER A 66 19.90 1.76 -7.00
CA SER A 66 18.57 1.58 -6.38
C SER A 66 18.39 0.19 -5.75
N LYS A 67 18.88 -0.85 -6.39
CA LYS A 67 18.80 -2.21 -5.86
C LYS A 67 19.64 -2.38 -4.60
N GLU A 68 20.89 -1.94 -4.63
CA GLU A 68 21.82 -2.00 -3.47
C GLU A 68 21.27 -1.18 -2.29
N PHE A 69 20.70 -0.01 -2.56
CA PHE A 69 20.05 0.81 -1.54
C PHE A 69 18.87 0.06 -0.89
N LEU A 70 17.96 -0.48 -1.70
CA LEU A 70 16.81 -1.24 -1.19
C LEU A 70 17.24 -2.49 -0.42
N GLN A 71 18.29 -3.20 -0.89
CA GLN A 71 18.82 -4.37 -0.18
C GLN A 71 19.42 -4.01 1.18
N LYS A 72 19.85 -2.76 1.40
CA LYS A 72 20.36 -2.29 2.69
C LYS A 72 19.26 -2.07 3.71
N ILE A 73 18.11 -1.54 3.29
CA ILE A 73 17.04 -1.09 4.19
C ILE A 73 15.94 -2.14 4.37
N PHE A 74 15.79 -3.07 3.44
CA PHE A 74 14.81 -4.15 3.52
C PHE A 74 15.46 -5.49 3.85
N THR A 75 14.78 -6.32 4.62
CA THR A 75 15.31 -7.59 5.14
C THR A 75 15.24 -8.75 4.13
N ASN A 76 14.30 -8.68 3.17
CA ASN A 76 14.16 -9.72 2.16
C ASN A 76 15.21 -9.55 1.03
N ASN A 77 15.47 -10.60 0.27
CA ASN A 77 16.34 -10.53 -0.90
C ASN A 77 15.63 -9.82 -2.07
N ILE A 78 16.07 -8.61 -2.38
CA ILE A 78 15.49 -7.75 -3.44
C ILE A 78 15.74 -8.34 -4.83
N GLU A 79 16.75 -9.21 -5.01
CA GLU A 79 16.99 -9.88 -6.29
C GLU A 79 15.87 -10.81 -6.73
N LYS A 80 15.04 -11.26 -5.79
CA LYS A 80 13.84 -12.05 -6.11
C LYS A 80 12.78 -11.23 -6.86
N ALA A 81 12.80 -9.91 -6.75
CA ALA A 81 11.98 -9.02 -7.56
C ALA A 81 12.59 -8.89 -8.96
N VAL A 82 12.40 -9.89 -9.82
CA VAL A 82 12.77 -9.77 -11.25
C VAL A 82 11.94 -8.64 -11.92
N PRO A 83 12.35 -8.09 -13.08
CA PRO A 83 11.57 -7.07 -13.77
C PRO A 83 10.09 -7.49 -13.95
N GLY A 84 9.16 -6.66 -13.52
CA GLY A 84 7.71 -6.97 -13.43
C GLY A 84 7.29 -7.77 -12.20
N GLY A 85 8.24 -8.23 -11.39
CA GLY A 85 7.98 -8.96 -10.16
C GLY A 85 7.88 -8.07 -8.93
N ILE A 86 7.52 -8.69 -7.81
CA ILE A 86 7.30 -8.05 -6.52
C ILE A 86 7.96 -8.85 -5.39
N VAL A 87 8.47 -8.13 -4.38
CA VAL A 87 8.89 -8.68 -3.09
C VAL A 87 8.18 -7.92 -1.98
N TYR A 88 7.67 -8.63 -0.99
CA TYR A 88 7.19 -8.06 0.26
C TYR A 88 8.29 -8.16 1.32
N SER A 89 8.54 -7.10 2.07
CA SER A 89 9.62 -7.08 3.06
C SER A 89 9.38 -6.09 4.18
N PRO A 90 9.73 -6.46 5.42
CA PRO A 90 9.91 -5.48 6.50
C PRO A 90 11.06 -4.53 6.21
N LEU A 91 10.89 -3.28 6.68
CA LEU A 91 11.89 -2.25 6.84
C LEU A 91 12.29 -2.23 8.31
N CYS A 92 13.57 -2.36 8.62
CA CYS A 92 14.07 -2.44 9.98
C CYS A 92 15.05 -1.32 10.32
N SER A 93 15.07 -0.95 11.60
CA SER A 93 16.14 -0.11 12.18
C SER A 93 17.42 -0.93 12.41
N ASP A 94 18.53 -0.24 12.67
CA ASP A 94 19.85 -0.87 12.86
C ASP A 94 19.90 -1.90 14.00
N ASN A 95 19.01 -1.76 15.00
CA ASN A 95 18.89 -2.72 16.11
C ASN A 95 17.93 -3.91 15.80
N GLY A 96 17.43 -4.01 14.57
CA GLY A 96 16.53 -5.07 14.13
C GLY A 96 15.06 -4.87 14.45
N GLY A 97 14.68 -3.74 15.06
CA GLY A 97 13.26 -3.41 15.28
C GLY A 97 12.55 -3.09 13.96
N THR A 98 11.36 -3.65 13.74
CA THR A 98 10.56 -3.35 12.55
C THR A 98 10.00 -1.93 12.64
N LEU A 99 10.28 -1.12 11.62
CA LEU A 99 9.77 0.24 11.45
C LEU A 99 8.47 0.24 10.65
N ASP A 100 8.45 -0.48 9.53
CA ASP A 100 7.31 -0.61 8.62
C ASP A 100 7.49 -1.85 7.74
N ASP A 101 6.55 -2.09 6.84
CA ASP A 101 6.63 -3.12 5.80
C ASP A 101 6.15 -2.55 4.47
N ALA A 102 6.66 -3.07 3.37
CA ALA A 102 6.32 -2.58 2.04
C ALA A 102 6.30 -3.68 0.98
N PHE A 103 5.53 -3.43 -0.06
CA PHE A 103 5.69 -4.13 -1.33
C PHE A 103 6.68 -3.36 -2.22
N ILE A 104 7.65 -4.09 -2.77
CA ILE A 104 8.72 -3.55 -3.61
C ILE A 104 8.52 -4.12 -5.02
N TYR A 105 8.04 -3.29 -5.94
CA TYR A 105 7.84 -3.64 -7.35
C TYR A 105 9.09 -3.28 -8.15
N ASN A 106 9.63 -4.24 -8.89
CA ASN A 106 10.69 -3.96 -9.85
C ASN A 106 10.08 -3.53 -11.19
N ALA A 107 10.13 -2.23 -11.48
CA ALA A 107 9.63 -1.65 -12.74
C ALA A 107 10.64 -1.78 -13.91
N GLY A 108 11.78 -2.46 -13.70
CA GLY A 108 12.85 -2.55 -14.69
C GLY A 108 13.70 -1.29 -14.81
N LYS A 109 14.84 -1.39 -15.51
CA LYS A 109 15.75 -0.25 -15.77
C LYS A 109 16.16 0.52 -14.49
N ASP A 110 16.56 -0.23 -13.45
CA ASP A 110 16.98 0.33 -12.16
C ASP A 110 15.92 1.22 -11.49
N ARG A 111 14.64 0.89 -11.69
CA ARG A 111 13.48 1.56 -11.09
C ARG A 111 12.67 0.58 -10.26
N TYR A 112 12.32 1.02 -9.07
CA TYR A 112 11.46 0.30 -8.13
C TYR A 112 10.35 1.21 -7.65
N VAL A 113 9.16 0.64 -7.41
CA VAL A 113 8.03 1.34 -6.79
C VAL A 113 7.70 0.64 -5.48
N LEU A 114 7.79 1.39 -4.40
CA LEU A 114 7.40 0.92 -3.07
C LEU A 114 5.94 1.30 -2.81
N ILE A 115 5.17 0.35 -2.29
CA ILE A 115 3.84 0.61 -1.75
C ILE A 115 3.96 0.49 -0.23
N VAL A 116 3.83 1.62 0.46
CA VAL A 116 4.01 1.73 1.91
C VAL A 116 2.69 2.05 2.61
N ASN A 117 2.61 1.72 3.90
CA ASN A 117 1.42 1.92 4.70
C ASN A 117 1.04 3.40 4.86
N ALA A 118 -0.26 3.67 4.98
CA ALA A 118 -0.79 5.04 5.03
C ALA A 118 -0.48 5.75 6.36
N SER A 119 -0.42 5.00 7.46
CA SER A 119 -0.15 5.52 8.81
C SER A 119 1.29 6.03 8.95
N ASP A 120 2.24 5.32 8.36
CA ASP A 120 3.69 5.57 8.51
C ASP A 120 4.33 6.25 7.29
N ARG A 121 3.49 6.74 6.37
CA ARG A 121 3.93 7.46 5.17
C ARG A 121 4.95 8.58 5.44
N LYS A 122 4.97 9.15 6.66
CA LYS A 122 5.90 10.21 7.05
C LYS A 122 7.25 9.68 7.54
N SER A 123 7.33 8.42 7.94
CA SER A 123 8.55 7.82 8.50
C SER A 123 9.47 7.22 7.44
N VAL A 124 9.01 7.13 6.19
CA VAL A 124 9.75 6.52 5.06
C VAL A 124 10.32 7.57 4.09
N VAL A 125 10.13 8.87 4.38
CA VAL A 125 10.63 9.99 3.55
C VAL A 125 11.74 10.73 4.26
#